data_b1046446fbb16beb7b62de25bb3a01da
#
_entry.id   b1046446fbb16beb7b62de25bb3a01da
#
_cell.length_a   1.000
_cell.length_b   1.000
_cell.length_c   1.000
_cell.angle_alpha   90.00
_cell.angle_beta   90.00
_cell.angle_gamma   90.00
#
_symmetry.space_group_name_H-M   'P 1'
#
loop_
_entity.id
_entity.type
_entity.pdbx_description
1 polymer ?
#
loop_
_entity_poly.entity_id
_entity_poly.type
_entity_poly.pdbx_seq_one_letter_code
_entity_poly.pdbx_strand_id
1 'polypeptide(L)'
;SIDIIKWALKTNDPKNWLAEGQLNQIEIDKILITLECDFKKNLDRYKYPNKYDSNNKDFHRDKNLKFLNYLNDLLKKNNALNCPHLSMLDYAILPFIRQFRNVDELWFDALDLIFLKKWLFQFIDSNEFSSIMKKYNLWDPNQTPIYTNFSY
;
A
#
# COMPACT_ATOMS: atom_id res chain seq x y z
N SER A 1 2.15 6.15 -10.91
CA SER A 1 1.72 6.77 -9.63
C SER A 1 2.90 7.22 -8.77
N ILE A 2 3.98 6.46 -8.71
CA ILE A 2 5.18 6.80 -7.92
C ILE A 2 5.76 8.16 -8.32
N ASP A 3 5.85 8.44 -9.62
CA ASP A 3 6.38 9.71 -10.12
C ASP A 3 5.52 10.91 -9.69
N ILE A 4 4.20 10.73 -9.61
CA ILE A 4 3.27 11.77 -9.11
C ILE A 4 3.54 12.02 -7.63
N ILE A 5 3.71 10.96 -6.82
CA ILE A 5 4.04 11.10 -5.40
C ILE A 5 5.37 11.85 -5.24
N LYS A 6 6.42 11.42 -5.96
CA LYS A 6 7.73 12.07 -5.93
C LYS A 6 7.66 13.53 -6.36
N TRP A 7 6.89 13.84 -7.41
CA TRP A 7 6.70 15.22 -7.87
C TRP A 7 6.00 16.07 -6.80
N ALA A 8 4.93 15.59 -6.20
CA ALA A 8 4.20 16.33 -5.17
C ALA A 8 5.09 16.59 -3.94
N LEU A 9 5.80 15.57 -3.46
CA LEU A 9 6.67 15.69 -2.29
C LEU A 9 7.90 16.58 -2.54
N LYS A 10 8.43 16.61 -3.77
CA LYS A 10 9.50 17.58 -4.12
C LYS A 10 9.03 19.03 -4.04
N THR A 11 7.73 19.27 -4.23
CA THR A 11 7.14 20.61 -4.14
C THR A 11 6.84 20.99 -2.70
N ASN A 12 6.32 20.06 -1.91
CA ASN A 12 5.98 20.27 -0.50
C ASN A 12 5.98 18.93 0.25
N ASP A 13 6.89 18.78 1.22
CA ASP A 13 7.03 17.58 2.06
C ASP A 13 7.09 17.94 3.56
N PRO A 14 5.98 18.45 4.13
CA PRO A 14 5.95 18.94 5.50
C PRO A 14 6.16 17.84 6.55
N LYS A 15 5.94 16.58 6.19
CA LYS A 15 6.13 15.41 7.07
C LYS A 15 7.44 14.66 6.81
N ASN A 16 8.28 15.20 5.94
CA ASN A 16 9.58 14.61 5.58
C ASN A 16 9.47 13.14 5.11
N TRP A 17 8.52 12.86 4.21
CA TRP A 17 8.30 11.51 3.68
C TRP A 17 9.40 11.05 2.72
N LEU A 18 10.20 12.00 2.18
CA LEU A 18 11.37 11.70 1.35
C LEU A 18 12.64 11.54 2.19
N ALA A 19 12.55 11.50 3.52
CA ALA A 19 13.70 11.33 4.39
C ALA A 19 14.53 10.10 4.02
N GLU A 20 15.85 10.24 4.13
CA GLU A 20 16.77 9.12 4.11
C GLU A 20 16.51 8.20 5.31
N GLY A 21 16.69 6.90 5.09
CA GLY A 21 16.41 5.88 6.09
C GLY A 21 17.39 4.72 6.03
N GLN A 22 16.94 3.55 6.47
CA GLN A 22 17.77 2.34 6.51
C GLN A 22 18.07 1.73 5.13
N LEU A 23 17.23 2.05 4.11
CA LEU A 23 17.36 1.54 2.75
C LEU A 23 18.03 2.58 1.86
N ASN A 24 18.95 2.14 1.01
CA ASN A 24 19.50 3.00 -0.03
C ASN A 24 18.54 3.06 -1.24
N GLN A 25 18.81 3.98 -2.17
CA GLN A 25 17.91 4.21 -3.32
C GLN A 25 17.74 2.96 -4.21
N ILE A 26 18.79 2.15 -4.37
CA ILE A 26 18.73 0.91 -5.17
C ILE A 26 17.79 -0.11 -4.53
N GLU A 27 17.79 -0.22 -3.21
CA GLU A 27 16.89 -1.10 -2.47
C GLU A 27 15.43 -0.61 -2.58
N ILE A 28 15.21 0.70 -2.44
CA ILE A 28 13.87 1.30 -2.61
C ILE A 28 13.35 1.05 -4.02
N ASP A 29 14.14 1.31 -5.05
CA ASP A 29 13.75 1.10 -6.45
C ASP A 29 13.44 -0.37 -6.73
N LYS A 30 14.23 -1.31 -6.19
CA LYS A 30 13.97 -2.74 -6.30
C LYS A 30 12.64 -3.15 -5.66
N ILE A 31 12.31 -2.60 -4.50
CA ILE A 31 11.02 -2.85 -3.84
C ILE A 31 9.87 -2.33 -4.72
N LEU A 32 9.98 -1.11 -5.23
CA LEU A 32 8.96 -0.50 -6.06
C LEU A 32 8.77 -1.22 -7.41
N ILE A 33 9.86 -1.67 -8.04
CA ILE A 33 9.81 -2.49 -9.26
C ILE A 33 9.12 -3.82 -8.97
N THR A 34 9.48 -4.50 -7.86
CA THR A 34 8.82 -5.76 -7.47
C THR A 34 7.32 -5.56 -7.21
N LEU A 35 6.96 -4.45 -6.55
CA LEU A 35 5.56 -4.09 -6.34
C LEU A 35 4.82 -3.93 -7.68
N GLU A 36 5.38 -3.15 -8.62
CA GLU A 36 4.67 -2.80 -9.86
C GLU A 36 4.65 -3.94 -10.89
N CYS A 37 5.75 -4.67 -11.05
CA CYS A 37 5.87 -5.70 -12.08
C CYS A 37 5.31 -7.06 -11.64
N ASP A 38 5.59 -7.48 -10.39
CA ASP A 38 5.27 -8.82 -9.94
C ASP A 38 4.05 -8.85 -9.00
N PHE A 39 4.10 -8.07 -7.92
CA PHE A 39 3.07 -8.11 -6.89
C PHE A 39 1.70 -7.69 -7.43
N LYS A 40 1.62 -6.55 -8.10
CA LYS A 40 0.36 -6.04 -8.67
C LYS A 40 -0.21 -6.99 -9.73
N LYS A 41 0.64 -7.54 -10.59
CA LYS A 41 0.22 -8.53 -11.59
C LYS A 41 -0.43 -9.76 -10.97
N ASN A 42 0.14 -10.29 -9.88
CA ASN A 42 -0.42 -11.43 -9.17
C ASN A 42 -1.64 -11.04 -8.32
N LEU A 43 -1.63 -9.85 -7.71
CA LEU A 43 -2.79 -9.31 -7.00
C LEU A 43 -4.02 -9.21 -7.90
N ASP A 44 -3.87 -8.68 -9.11
CA ASP A 44 -4.98 -8.55 -10.07
C ASP A 44 -5.57 -9.91 -10.45
N ARG A 45 -4.73 -10.93 -10.68
CA ARG A 45 -5.18 -12.29 -10.98
C ARG A 45 -5.80 -13.00 -9.79
N TYR A 46 -5.31 -12.74 -8.60
CA TYR A 46 -5.91 -13.24 -7.36
C TYR A 46 -7.28 -12.61 -7.11
N LYS A 47 -7.40 -11.30 -7.32
CA LYS A 47 -8.62 -10.52 -7.09
C LYS A 47 -9.70 -10.72 -8.15
N TYR A 48 -9.28 -10.87 -9.42
CA TYR A 48 -10.16 -10.95 -10.57
C TYR A 48 -9.89 -12.19 -11.44
N PRO A 49 -10.00 -13.42 -10.89
CA PRO A 49 -9.62 -14.63 -11.61
C PRO A 49 -10.37 -14.79 -12.94
N ASN A 50 -11.65 -14.46 -12.98
CA ASN A 50 -12.49 -14.57 -14.19
C ASN A 50 -12.07 -13.61 -15.31
N LYS A 51 -11.48 -12.45 -14.98
CA LYS A 51 -11.00 -11.47 -15.96
C LYS A 51 -9.73 -11.93 -16.68
N TYR A 52 -8.93 -12.75 -16.02
CA TYR A 52 -7.61 -13.17 -16.50
C TYR A 52 -7.53 -14.65 -16.86
N ASP A 53 -8.67 -15.35 -17.04
CA ASP A 53 -8.74 -16.79 -17.24
C ASP A 53 -7.85 -17.60 -16.26
N SER A 54 -7.76 -17.10 -15.04
CA SER A 54 -6.91 -17.69 -14.02
C SER A 54 -7.69 -18.73 -13.24
N ASN A 55 -7.62 -19.99 -13.70
CA ASN A 55 -8.22 -21.12 -12.99
C ASN A 55 -7.55 -21.42 -11.64
N ASN A 56 -6.45 -20.73 -11.31
CA ASN A 56 -5.70 -20.95 -10.08
C ASN A 56 -5.38 -19.63 -9.37
N LYS A 57 -6.41 -19.04 -8.75
CA LYS A 57 -6.25 -17.81 -7.96
C LYS A 57 -5.25 -17.99 -6.83
N ASP A 58 -5.20 -19.17 -6.19
CA ASP A 58 -4.32 -19.45 -5.05
C ASP A 58 -2.85 -19.47 -5.47
N PHE A 59 -2.52 -19.92 -6.68
CA PHE A 59 -1.17 -19.80 -7.22
C PHE A 59 -0.68 -18.34 -7.25
N HIS A 60 -1.53 -17.41 -7.66
CA HIS A 60 -1.18 -15.98 -7.70
C HIS A 60 -1.11 -15.36 -6.31
N ARG A 61 -1.96 -15.81 -5.39
CA ARG A 61 -1.86 -15.46 -3.97
C ARG A 61 -0.50 -15.89 -3.40
N ASP A 62 -0.14 -17.15 -3.59
CA ASP A 62 1.06 -17.75 -3.01
C ASP A 62 2.35 -17.17 -3.60
N LYS A 63 2.33 -16.76 -4.87
CA LYS A 63 3.42 -16.01 -5.50
C LYS A 63 3.75 -14.72 -4.76
N ASN A 64 2.76 -14.06 -4.18
CA ASN A 64 2.94 -12.82 -3.45
C ASN A 64 3.49 -13.01 -2.03
N LEU A 65 3.43 -14.23 -1.47
CA LEU A 65 3.93 -14.51 -0.11
C LEU A 65 5.41 -14.13 0.05
N LYS A 66 6.24 -14.34 -0.97
CA LYS A 66 7.65 -13.97 -0.92
C LYS A 66 7.84 -12.47 -0.66
N PHE A 67 7.07 -11.63 -1.32
CA PHE A 67 7.13 -10.18 -1.13
C PHE A 67 6.57 -9.77 0.24
N LEU A 68 5.46 -10.37 0.69
CA LEU A 68 4.89 -10.12 2.01
C LEU A 68 5.86 -10.49 3.13
N ASN A 69 6.54 -11.65 3.05
CA ASN A 69 7.56 -12.06 4.01
C ASN A 69 8.74 -11.08 4.04
N TYR A 70 9.21 -10.65 2.87
CA TYR A 70 10.28 -9.67 2.77
C TYR A 70 9.92 -8.34 3.47
N LEU A 71 8.69 -7.83 3.23
CA LEU A 71 8.22 -6.62 3.91
C LEU A 71 8.09 -6.84 5.43
N ASN A 72 7.57 -8.00 5.85
CA ASN A 72 7.47 -8.34 7.26
C ASN A 72 8.85 -8.36 7.95
N ASP A 73 9.88 -8.85 7.26
CA ASP A 73 11.26 -8.88 7.79
C ASP A 73 11.88 -7.48 7.89
N LEU A 74 11.61 -6.59 6.93
CA LEU A 74 12.01 -5.19 7.03
C LEU A 74 11.38 -4.50 8.24
N LEU A 75 10.09 -4.75 8.46
CA LEU A 75 9.31 -4.14 9.55
C LEU A 75 9.68 -4.66 10.95
N LYS A 76 10.44 -5.75 11.07
CA LYS A 76 10.99 -6.21 12.36
C LYS A 76 11.92 -5.19 13.02
N LYS A 77 12.62 -4.39 12.22
CA LYS A 77 13.63 -3.43 12.71
C LYS A 77 13.02 -2.10 13.09
N ASN A 78 12.00 -1.67 12.37
CA ASN A 78 11.33 -0.38 12.55
C ASN A 78 9.81 -0.54 12.37
N ASN A 79 9.04 0.43 12.86
CA ASN A 79 7.58 0.44 12.67
C ASN A 79 7.15 0.87 11.25
N ALA A 80 8.10 1.15 10.35
CA ALA A 80 7.90 1.51 8.96
C ALA A 80 9.04 0.93 8.09
N LEU A 81 8.87 0.93 6.77
CA LEU A 81 9.76 0.22 5.84
C LEU A 81 11.15 0.84 5.72
N ASN A 82 11.23 2.17 5.76
CA ASN A 82 12.51 2.87 5.54
C ASN A 82 12.95 3.72 6.73
N CYS A 83 12.04 4.44 7.36
CA CYS A 83 12.29 5.39 8.43
C CYS A 83 11.63 4.92 9.74
N PRO A 84 11.88 5.58 10.88
CA PRO A 84 11.13 5.31 12.12
C PRO A 84 9.65 5.68 12.04
N HIS A 85 9.25 6.51 11.07
CA HIS A 85 7.88 6.92 10.77
C HIS A 85 7.50 6.53 9.33
N LEU A 86 6.19 6.51 9.04
CA LEU A 86 5.70 6.22 7.69
C LEU A 86 6.24 7.23 6.68
N SER A 87 6.82 6.73 5.61
CA SER A 87 7.49 7.48 4.54
C SER A 87 6.78 7.29 3.21
N MET A 88 7.29 7.93 2.16
CA MET A 88 6.80 7.74 0.79
C MET A 88 6.72 6.26 0.40
N LEU A 89 7.70 5.44 0.80
CA LEU A 89 7.73 4.03 0.47
C LEU A 89 6.55 3.28 1.10
N ASP A 90 6.22 3.59 2.35
CA ASP A 90 5.09 3.00 3.06
C ASP A 90 3.77 3.33 2.36
N TYR A 91 3.51 4.62 2.09
CA TYR A 91 2.29 5.06 1.43
C TYR A 91 2.15 4.57 -0.02
N ALA A 92 3.26 4.26 -0.69
CA ALA A 92 3.25 3.64 -2.02
C ALA A 92 2.81 2.17 -1.98
N ILE A 93 3.08 1.45 -0.88
CA ILE A 93 2.87 0.00 -0.77
C ILE A 93 1.56 -0.34 -0.02
N LEU A 94 1.24 0.39 1.04
CA LEU A 94 0.06 0.15 1.91
C LEU A 94 -1.25 -0.11 1.15
N PRO A 95 -1.62 0.67 0.12
CA PRO A 95 -2.87 0.45 -0.62
C PRO A 95 -2.95 -0.93 -1.28
N PHE A 96 -1.82 -1.48 -1.72
CA PHE A 96 -1.77 -2.77 -2.41
C PHE A 96 -1.79 -3.93 -1.42
N ILE A 97 -1.13 -3.82 -0.26
CA ILE A 97 -1.21 -4.82 0.80
C ILE A 97 -2.63 -4.87 1.38
N ARG A 98 -3.27 -3.72 1.58
CA ARG A 98 -4.68 -3.65 1.96
C ARG A 98 -5.59 -4.34 0.94
N GLN A 99 -5.40 -4.06 -0.36
CA GLN A 99 -6.19 -4.71 -1.41
C GLN A 99 -5.97 -6.23 -1.42
N PHE A 100 -4.74 -6.68 -1.19
CA PHE A 100 -4.42 -8.09 -1.14
C PHE A 100 -5.13 -8.79 0.03
N ARG A 101 -5.08 -8.20 1.24
CA ARG A 101 -5.81 -8.70 2.42
C ARG A 101 -7.32 -8.77 2.15
N ASN A 102 -7.90 -7.75 1.55
CA ASN A 102 -9.35 -7.67 1.33
C ASN A 102 -9.91 -8.71 0.33
N VAL A 103 -9.08 -9.47 -0.37
CA VAL A 103 -9.53 -10.60 -1.20
C VAL A 103 -9.95 -11.79 -0.34
N ASP A 104 -9.19 -12.07 0.73
CA ASP A 104 -9.49 -13.11 1.72
C ASP A 104 -8.88 -12.72 3.07
N GLU A 105 -9.66 -12.01 3.87
CA GLU A 105 -9.23 -11.46 5.16
C GLU A 105 -8.89 -12.55 6.16
N LEU A 106 -9.69 -13.62 6.21
CA LEU A 106 -9.48 -14.72 7.16
C LEU A 106 -8.17 -15.43 6.88
N TRP A 107 -7.90 -15.71 5.62
CA TRP A 107 -6.64 -16.34 5.21
C TRP A 107 -5.43 -15.44 5.51
N PHE A 108 -5.50 -14.15 5.13
CA PHE A 108 -4.39 -13.22 5.39
C PHE A 108 -4.12 -13.02 6.87
N ASP A 109 -5.18 -12.88 7.68
CA ASP A 109 -5.05 -12.65 9.11
C ASP A 109 -4.53 -13.87 9.88
N ALA A 110 -4.68 -15.09 9.30
CA ALA A 110 -4.10 -16.33 9.83
C ALA A 110 -2.59 -16.49 9.54
N LEU A 111 -2.00 -15.69 8.62
CA LEU A 111 -0.57 -15.78 8.32
C LEU A 111 0.28 -15.31 9.53
N ASP A 112 1.47 -15.91 9.67
CA ASP A 112 2.47 -15.47 10.66
C ASP A 112 3.28 -14.25 10.16
N LEU A 113 2.57 -13.15 9.86
CA LEU A 113 3.12 -11.89 9.38
C LEU A 113 2.86 -10.78 10.40
N ILE A 114 3.33 -10.96 11.63
CA ILE A 114 2.99 -10.13 12.79
C ILE A 114 3.31 -8.65 12.55
N PHE A 115 4.50 -8.34 12.04
CA PHE A 115 4.96 -6.96 11.84
C PHE A 115 4.24 -6.30 10.65
N LEU A 116 4.02 -7.03 9.57
CA LEU A 116 3.27 -6.55 8.40
C LEU A 116 1.81 -6.24 8.77
N LYS A 117 1.17 -7.13 9.54
CA LYS A 117 -0.21 -6.90 10.01
C LYS A 117 -0.30 -5.67 10.92
N LYS A 118 0.61 -5.56 11.91
CA LYS A 118 0.67 -4.39 12.80
C LYS A 118 0.80 -3.09 12.01
N TRP A 119 1.72 -3.04 11.06
CA TRP A 119 1.95 -1.88 10.19
C TRP A 119 0.73 -1.55 9.32
N LEU A 120 0.07 -2.55 8.73
CA LEU A 120 -1.13 -2.38 7.94
C LEU A 120 -2.29 -1.85 8.79
N PHE A 121 -2.55 -2.42 9.95
CA PHE A 121 -3.65 -2.00 10.82
C PHE A 121 -3.43 -0.61 11.41
N GLN A 122 -2.21 -0.26 11.79
CA GLN A 122 -1.87 1.09 12.23
C GLN A 122 -2.25 2.14 11.18
N PHE A 123 -2.07 1.84 9.89
CA PHE A 123 -2.51 2.74 8.81
C PHE A 123 -4.03 2.74 8.64
N ILE A 124 -4.68 1.57 8.59
CA ILE A 124 -6.13 1.45 8.38
C ILE A 124 -6.92 2.15 9.50
N ASP A 125 -6.43 2.09 10.73
CA ASP A 125 -7.06 2.69 11.91
C ASP A 125 -6.71 4.19 12.09
N SER A 126 -5.92 4.76 11.18
CA SER A 126 -5.50 6.16 11.25
C SER A 126 -6.58 7.14 10.79
N ASN A 127 -6.51 8.37 11.32
CA ASN A 127 -7.37 9.47 10.88
C ASN A 127 -7.10 9.84 9.41
N GLU A 128 -5.83 9.75 8.97
CA GLU A 128 -5.42 9.98 7.59
C GLU A 128 -6.17 9.02 6.65
N PHE A 129 -6.16 7.73 6.97
CA PHE A 129 -6.87 6.74 6.16
C PHE A 129 -8.37 7.00 6.13
N SER A 130 -8.98 7.26 7.29
CA SER A 130 -10.43 7.55 7.39
C SER A 130 -10.82 8.77 6.56
N SER A 131 -9.99 9.80 6.53
CA SER A 131 -10.25 11.03 5.77
C SER A 131 -10.22 10.81 4.26
N ILE A 132 -9.24 10.06 3.74
CA ILE A 132 -9.11 9.78 2.30
C ILE A 132 -10.10 8.73 1.79
N MET A 133 -10.62 7.88 2.69
CA MET A 133 -11.60 6.82 2.35
C MET A 133 -13.04 7.26 2.50
N LYS A 134 -13.29 8.53 2.82
CA LYS A 134 -14.64 9.10 2.87
C LYS A 134 -15.35 8.90 1.53
N LYS A 135 -16.50 8.28 1.56
CA LYS A 135 -17.33 8.08 0.37
C LYS A 135 -18.17 9.34 0.10
N TYR A 136 -18.17 9.76 -1.14
CA TYR A 136 -19.02 10.82 -1.65
C TYR A 136 -20.13 10.22 -2.53
N ASN A 137 -21.23 10.94 -2.67
CA ASN A 137 -22.27 10.57 -3.63
C ASN A 137 -21.70 10.57 -5.05
N LEU A 138 -22.35 9.83 -5.95
CA LEU A 138 -22.03 9.90 -7.37
C LEU A 138 -22.18 11.36 -7.83
N TRP A 139 -21.26 11.79 -8.70
CA TRP A 139 -21.30 13.13 -9.24
C TRP A 139 -22.60 13.38 -10.03
N ASP A 140 -23.24 14.53 -9.77
CA ASP A 140 -24.42 15.03 -10.48
C ASP A 140 -24.15 16.50 -10.87
N PRO A 141 -24.40 16.91 -12.13
CA PRO A 141 -24.17 18.30 -12.57
C PRO A 141 -25.02 19.33 -11.81
N ASN A 142 -26.13 18.91 -11.20
CA ASN A 142 -27.04 19.78 -10.44
C ASN A 142 -26.76 19.82 -8.93
N GLN A 143 -25.81 19.02 -8.44
CA GLN A 143 -25.48 19.03 -7.00
C GLN A 143 -24.59 20.22 -6.63
N THR A 144 -24.70 20.67 -5.39
CA THR A 144 -23.81 21.67 -4.84
C THR A 144 -22.36 21.15 -4.84
N PRO A 145 -21.38 21.95 -5.29
CA PRO A 145 -19.98 21.54 -5.25
C PRO A 145 -19.50 21.15 -3.85
N ILE A 146 -18.76 20.06 -3.75
CA ILE A 146 -18.14 19.61 -2.51
C ILE A 146 -16.74 20.19 -2.45
N TYR A 147 -16.49 21.06 -1.47
CA TYR A 147 -15.16 21.59 -1.21
C TYR A 147 -14.48 20.75 -0.14
N THR A 148 -13.25 20.30 -0.41
CA THR A 148 -12.43 19.57 0.55
C THR A 148 -11.24 20.42 0.93
N ASN A 149 -11.14 20.78 2.20
CA ASN A 149 -9.93 21.38 2.74
C ASN A 149 -9.04 20.26 3.28
N PHE A 150 -7.96 19.97 2.58
CA PHE A 150 -6.89 19.09 3.09
C PHE A 150 -5.98 19.92 4.01
N SER A 151 -6.52 20.46 5.09
CA SER A 151 -5.71 21.02 6.17
C SER A 151 -5.23 19.86 7.04
N TYR A 152 -3.95 19.58 7.00
CA TYR A 152 -3.24 18.60 7.83
C TYR A 152 -2.60 19.30 9.05
#